data_19afd6467c8700f0430b9b29618cfeae
#
_entry.id   19afd6467c8700f0430b9b29618cfeae
#
_cell.length_a   1.000
_cell.length_b   1.000
_cell.length_c   1.000
_cell.angle_alpha   90.00
_cell.angle_beta   90.00
_cell.angle_gamma   90.00
#
_symmetry.space_group_name_H-M   'P 1'
#
loop_
_entity.id
_entity.type
_entity.pdbx_description
1 polymer ?
#
loop_
_entity_poly.entity_id
_entity_poly.type
_entity_poly.pdbx_seq_one_letter_code
_entity_poly.pdbx_strand_id
1 'polypeptide(L)'
;MRALKQECAKLGISISVIAPGITVTPILTANNKRLSAAPDVYAKEMAAKGVPINRPESIALAVCWLFNEQGKANGAGLLIQGDKFSDLERGLAKSREHWMGTEMLALFRGGRAAPMFDRLEAATKAKI
;
A
#
# COMPACT_ATOMS: atom_id res chain seq x y z
N MET A 1 7.31 2.23 3.12
CA MET A 1 6.51 3.46 3.16
C MET A 1 6.20 3.87 4.61
N ARG A 2 5.47 3.08 5.44
CA ARG A 2 5.04 3.48 6.80
C ARG A 2 6.18 3.95 7.71
N ALA A 3 7.30 3.26 7.74
CA ALA A 3 8.46 3.60 8.56
C ALA A 3 9.14 4.93 8.14
N LEU A 4 9.13 5.24 6.84
CA LEU A 4 9.81 6.40 6.29
C LEU A 4 8.93 7.65 6.19
N LYS A 5 7.61 7.52 6.35
CA LYS A 5 6.66 8.60 6.15
C LYS A 5 7.01 9.88 6.89
N GLN A 6 7.36 9.75 8.18
CA GLN A 6 7.64 10.93 9.01
C GLN A 6 8.97 11.57 8.65
N GLU A 7 10.00 10.77 8.41
CA GLU A 7 11.32 11.29 8.04
C GLU A 7 11.30 11.93 6.65
N CYS A 8 10.63 11.31 5.68
CA CYS A 8 10.44 11.92 4.36
C CYS A 8 9.68 13.25 4.46
N ALA A 9 8.64 13.32 5.29
CA ALA A 9 7.88 14.56 5.47
C ALA A 9 8.74 15.73 6.00
N LYS A 10 9.69 15.48 6.91
CA LYS A 10 10.64 16.51 7.40
C LYS A 10 11.52 17.08 6.29
N LEU A 11 11.76 16.31 5.26
CA LEU A 11 12.55 16.69 4.09
C LEU A 11 11.68 17.25 2.93
N GLY A 12 10.38 17.45 3.15
CA GLY A 12 9.45 17.87 2.11
C GLY A 12 9.13 16.80 1.07
N ILE A 13 9.42 15.53 1.36
CA ILE A 13 9.20 14.39 0.46
C ILE A 13 7.92 13.68 0.85
N SER A 14 7.01 13.50 -0.11
CA SER A 14 5.83 12.64 0.04
C SER A 14 6.13 11.23 -0.44
N ILE A 15 5.79 10.24 0.37
CA ILE A 15 5.98 8.83 0.04
C ILE A 15 4.64 8.09 0.11
N SER A 16 4.26 7.42 -0.96
CA SER A 16 3.03 6.66 -1.10
C SER A 16 3.31 5.33 -1.77
N VAL A 17 2.36 4.40 -1.75
CA VAL A 17 2.50 3.11 -2.40
C VAL A 17 1.27 2.81 -3.24
N ILE A 18 1.49 2.17 -4.38
CA ILE A 18 0.46 1.61 -5.23
C ILE A 18 0.60 0.09 -5.20
N ALA A 19 -0.50 -0.59 -4.93
CA ALA A 19 -0.60 -2.05 -4.89
C ALA A 19 -1.61 -2.51 -5.96
N PRO A 20 -1.19 -2.63 -7.22
CA PRO A 20 -2.06 -3.11 -8.28
C PRO A 20 -2.28 -4.61 -8.15
N GLY A 21 -3.50 -5.06 -8.40
CA GLY A 21 -3.79 -6.45 -8.72
C GLY A 21 -3.33 -6.81 -10.14
N ILE A 22 -3.89 -7.88 -10.70
CA ILE A 22 -3.53 -8.33 -12.05
C ILE A 22 -3.85 -7.21 -13.05
N THR A 23 -2.83 -6.79 -13.81
CA THR A 23 -2.94 -5.69 -14.78
C THR A 23 -2.63 -6.21 -16.18
N VAL A 24 -3.44 -5.82 -17.16
CA VAL A 24 -3.28 -6.22 -18.56
C VAL A 24 -1.99 -5.63 -19.12
N THR A 25 -0.98 -6.46 -19.27
CA THR A 25 0.32 -6.07 -19.80
C THR A 25 0.90 -7.25 -20.60
N PRO A 26 1.84 -7.02 -21.51
CA PRO A 26 2.49 -8.10 -22.25
C PRO A 26 3.16 -9.16 -21.36
N ILE A 27 3.52 -8.83 -20.13
CA ILE A 27 4.14 -9.78 -19.19
C ILE A 27 3.21 -10.94 -18.80
N LEU A 28 1.89 -10.73 -18.86
CA LEU A 28 0.92 -11.79 -18.57
C LEU A 28 1.00 -12.95 -19.55
N THR A 29 1.42 -12.69 -20.78
CA THR A 29 1.50 -13.70 -21.85
C THR A 29 2.94 -14.07 -22.21
N ALA A 30 3.93 -13.25 -21.85
CA ALA A 30 5.32 -13.41 -22.23
C ALA A 30 5.96 -14.74 -21.77
N ASN A 31 5.59 -15.23 -20.60
CA ASN A 31 6.16 -16.43 -19.99
C ASN A 31 5.31 -17.69 -20.17
N ASN A 32 4.18 -17.61 -20.85
CA ASN A 32 3.28 -18.74 -21.00
C ASN A 32 3.14 -19.16 -22.45
N LYS A 33 4.00 -20.09 -22.88
CA LYS A 33 3.98 -20.66 -24.23
C LYS A 33 2.62 -21.25 -24.66
N ARG A 34 1.72 -21.52 -23.71
CA ARG A 34 0.34 -21.97 -23.96
C ARG A 34 -0.64 -20.82 -24.22
N LEU A 35 -0.24 -19.59 -23.87
CA LEU A 35 -1.02 -18.39 -24.07
C LEU A 35 -0.45 -17.61 -25.27
N SER A 36 -0.68 -18.11 -26.48
CA SER A 36 -0.42 -17.37 -27.72
C SER A 36 -1.43 -16.23 -27.95
N ALA A 37 -2.37 -16.08 -27.02
CA ALA A 37 -3.39 -15.05 -27.10
C ALA A 37 -2.81 -13.67 -26.73
N ALA A 38 -3.31 -12.63 -27.41
CA ALA A 38 -3.02 -11.25 -27.04
C ALA A 38 -3.44 -10.99 -25.58
N PRO A 39 -2.73 -10.11 -24.83
CA PRO A 39 -3.02 -9.81 -23.43
C PRO A 39 -4.51 -9.51 -23.17
N ASP A 40 -5.17 -8.83 -24.08
CA ASP A 40 -6.60 -8.49 -23.99
C ASP A 40 -7.53 -9.71 -24.05
N VAL A 41 -7.18 -10.73 -24.82
CA VAL A 41 -7.93 -11.99 -24.90
C VAL A 41 -7.81 -12.73 -23.57
N TYR A 42 -6.62 -12.84 -23.04
CA TYR A 42 -6.37 -13.42 -21.71
C TYR A 42 -7.13 -12.67 -20.61
N ALA A 43 -7.12 -11.35 -20.65
CA ALA A 43 -7.84 -10.51 -19.68
C ALA A 43 -9.34 -10.76 -19.71
N LYS A 44 -9.94 -10.88 -20.91
CA LYS A 44 -11.36 -11.20 -21.08
C LYS A 44 -11.72 -12.58 -20.52
N GLU A 45 -10.88 -13.58 -20.77
CA GLU A 45 -11.08 -14.93 -20.23
C GLU A 45 -11.03 -14.95 -18.69
N MET A 46 -10.08 -14.23 -18.10
CA MET A 46 -9.95 -14.12 -16.64
C MET A 46 -11.13 -13.36 -16.03
N ALA A 47 -11.55 -12.25 -16.64
CA ALA A 47 -12.71 -11.49 -16.22
C ALA A 47 -14.00 -12.34 -16.26
N ALA A 48 -14.18 -13.17 -17.30
CA ALA A 48 -15.30 -14.09 -17.39
C ALA A 48 -15.33 -15.15 -16.26
N LYS A 49 -14.17 -15.47 -15.69
CA LYS A 49 -14.02 -16.35 -14.52
C LYS A 49 -14.15 -15.60 -13.18
N GLY A 50 -14.51 -14.32 -13.20
CA GLY A 50 -14.65 -13.50 -12.01
C GLY A 50 -13.32 -12.98 -11.40
N VAL A 51 -12.21 -13.11 -12.12
CA VAL A 51 -10.92 -12.58 -11.67
C VAL A 51 -10.89 -11.06 -11.92
N PRO A 52 -10.62 -10.23 -10.89
CA PRO A 52 -10.54 -8.79 -11.07
C PRO A 52 -9.28 -8.42 -11.86
N ILE A 53 -9.47 -7.84 -13.02
CA ILE A 53 -8.41 -7.41 -13.93
C ILE A 53 -8.38 -5.89 -14.01
N ASN A 54 -7.19 -5.30 -13.98
CA ASN A 54 -6.99 -3.87 -14.15
C ASN A 54 -6.48 -3.56 -15.56
N ARG A 55 -6.90 -2.41 -16.08
CA ARG A 55 -6.27 -1.77 -17.23
C ARG A 55 -5.05 -0.96 -16.77
N PRO A 56 -3.98 -0.85 -17.58
CA PRO A 56 -2.81 -0.01 -17.25
C PRO A 56 -3.18 1.44 -16.96
N GLU A 57 -4.20 1.97 -17.65
CA GLU A 57 -4.68 3.35 -17.47
C GLU A 57 -5.20 3.59 -16.06
N SER A 58 -5.82 2.60 -15.42
CA SER A 58 -6.30 2.72 -14.04
C SER A 58 -5.14 2.88 -13.06
N ILE A 59 -4.02 2.21 -13.31
CA ILE A 59 -2.80 2.36 -12.52
C ILE A 59 -2.21 3.75 -12.74
N ALA A 60 -2.13 4.21 -14.00
CA ALA A 60 -1.65 5.54 -14.32
C ALA A 60 -2.49 6.63 -13.67
N LEU A 61 -3.83 6.51 -13.71
CA LEU A 61 -4.74 7.45 -13.03
C LEU A 61 -4.50 7.51 -11.52
N ALA A 62 -4.26 6.37 -10.87
CA ALA A 62 -3.93 6.34 -9.45
C ALA A 62 -2.61 7.07 -9.14
N VAL A 63 -1.60 6.93 -9.99
CA VAL A 63 -0.35 7.69 -9.89
C VAL A 63 -0.61 9.19 -10.02
N CYS A 64 -1.34 9.59 -11.06
CA CYS A 64 -1.70 11.00 -11.30
C CYS A 64 -2.48 11.59 -10.11
N TRP A 65 -3.39 10.82 -9.54
CA TRP A 65 -4.13 11.24 -8.35
C TRP A 65 -3.19 11.51 -7.16
N LEU A 66 -2.23 10.60 -6.88
CA LEU A 66 -1.25 10.79 -5.81
C LEU A 66 -0.41 12.07 -6.03
N PHE A 67 -0.01 12.35 -7.26
CA PHE A 67 0.72 13.58 -7.59
C PHE A 67 -0.14 14.83 -7.39
N ASN A 68 -1.41 14.78 -7.80
CA ASN A 68 -2.32 15.92 -7.66
C ASN A 68 -2.63 16.24 -6.19
N GLU A 69 -2.77 15.22 -5.34
CA GLU A 69 -3.00 15.40 -3.90
C GLU A 69 -1.77 15.89 -3.14
N GLN A 70 -0.58 15.85 -3.74
CA GLN A 70 0.68 16.32 -3.17
C GLN A 70 0.90 15.79 -1.72
N GLY A 71 1.26 16.68 -0.79
CA GLY A 71 1.52 16.35 0.60
C GLY A 71 0.35 15.68 1.34
N LYS A 72 -0.90 15.86 0.89
CA LYS A 72 -2.09 15.22 1.47
C LYS A 72 -2.09 13.71 1.24
N ALA A 73 -1.48 13.24 0.15
CA ALA A 73 -1.34 11.82 -0.14
C ALA A 73 -0.13 11.16 0.55
N ASN A 74 0.65 11.91 1.33
CA ASN A 74 1.80 11.34 2.03
C ASN A 74 1.38 10.20 2.97
N GLY A 75 1.88 9.01 2.68
CA GLY A 75 1.55 7.77 3.38
C GLY A 75 0.26 7.10 2.91
N ALA A 76 -0.29 7.51 1.77
CA ALA A 76 -1.39 6.78 1.14
C ALA A 76 -0.92 5.44 0.58
N GLY A 77 -1.78 4.42 0.68
CA GLY A 77 -1.57 3.10 0.10
C GLY A 77 -2.77 2.73 -0.75
N LEU A 78 -2.65 2.82 -2.08
CA LEU A 78 -3.75 2.56 -2.98
C LEU A 78 -3.75 1.12 -3.48
N LEU A 79 -4.76 0.33 -3.10
CA LEU A 79 -5.09 -0.94 -3.72
C LEU A 79 -5.90 -0.69 -4.98
N ILE A 80 -5.54 -1.33 -6.08
CA ILE A 80 -6.25 -1.21 -7.36
C ILE A 80 -6.65 -2.59 -7.83
N GLN A 81 -7.97 -2.84 -7.91
CA GLN A 81 -8.53 -4.11 -8.38
C GLN A 81 -9.79 -3.89 -9.19
N GLY A 82 -9.87 -4.51 -10.37
CA GLY A 82 -11.02 -4.36 -11.26
C GLY A 82 -11.27 -2.90 -11.64
N ASP A 83 -10.20 -2.14 -11.90
CA ASP A 83 -10.24 -0.71 -12.21
C ASP A 83 -10.82 0.19 -11.10
N LYS A 84 -10.94 -0.33 -9.88
CA LYS A 84 -11.36 0.43 -8.70
C LYS A 84 -10.20 0.56 -7.74
N PHE A 85 -10.13 1.67 -7.01
CA PHE A 85 -9.08 1.90 -6.01
C PHE A 85 -9.65 2.21 -4.63
N SER A 86 -8.91 1.77 -3.62
CA SER A 86 -9.24 1.95 -2.21
C SER A 86 -7.97 2.32 -1.44
N ASP A 87 -8.10 3.23 -0.49
CA ASP A 87 -7.01 3.56 0.44
C ASP A 87 -6.92 2.50 1.55
N LEU A 88 -5.96 1.59 1.40
CA LEU A 88 -5.67 0.54 2.38
C LEU A 88 -5.20 1.09 3.71
N GLU A 89 -4.37 2.12 3.70
CA GLU A 89 -3.80 2.68 4.93
C GLU A 89 -4.89 3.30 5.79
N ARG A 90 -5.82 4.00 5.17
CA ARG A 90 -6.99 4.58 5.86
C ARG A 90 -7.91 3.49 6.41
N GLY A 91 -8.16 2.44 5.61
CA GLY A 91 -8.95 1.29 6.03
C GLY A 91 -8.34 0.57 7.23
N LEU A 92 -7.07 0.21 7.14
CA LEU A 92 -6.32 -0.44 8.22
C LEU A 92 -6.24 0.42 9.47
N ALA A 93 -6.07 1.73 9.34
CA ALA A 93 -6.02 2.64 10.48
C ALA A 93 -7.36 2.73 11.22
N LYS A 94 -8.47 2.77 10.49
CA LYS A 94 -9.82 2.82 11.06
C LYS A 94 -10.23 1.52 11.75
N SER A 95 -9.85 0.37 11.19
CA SER A 95 -10.19 -0.95 11.72
C SER A 95 -9.18 -1.49 12.73
N ARG A 96 -8.17 -0.69 13.11
CA ARG A 96 -7.03 -1.17 13.91
C ARG A 96 -7.44 -1.77 15.24
N GLU A 97 -8.37 -1.15 15.94
CA GLU A 97 -8.89 -1.64 17.22
C GLU A 97 -9.57 -3.02 17.06
N HIS A 98 -10.28 -3.22 15.96
CA HIS A 98 -11.00 -4.45 15.69
C HIS A 98 -10.06 -5.67 15.52
N TRP A 99 -8.94 -5.51 14.80
CA TRP A 99 -8.02 -6.63 14.56
C TRP A 99 -6.85 -6.70 15.53
N MET A 100 -6.51 -5.63 16.22
CA MET A 100 -5.39 -5.55 17.16
C MET A 100 -5.84 -5.68 18.61
N GLY A 101 -7.08 -5.32 18.93
CA GLY A 101 -7.60 -5.20 20.28
C GLY A 101 -7.17 -3.90 20.98
N THR A 102 -7.90 -3.54 22.03
CA THR A 102 -7.71 -2.27 22.75
C THR A 102 -6.35 -2.20 23.46
N GLU A 103 -5.93 -3.30 24.10
CA GLU A 103 -4.67 -3.37 24.84
C GLU A 103 -3.46 -3.19 23.92
N MET A 104 -3.37 -3.98 22.84
CA MET A 104 -2.29 -3.85 21.87
C MET A 104 -2.30 -2.52 21.15
N LEU A 105 -3.48 -1.96 20.91
CA LEU A 105 -3.60 -0.63 20.33
C LEU A 105 -3.05 0.45 21.26
N ALA A 106 -3.28 0.34 22.57
CA ALA A 106 -2.72 1.25 23.55
C ALA A 106 -1.19 1.18 23.59
N LEU A 107 -0.62 -0.03 23.61
CA LEU A 107 0.83 -0.26 23.51
C LEU A 107 1.41 0.30 22.21
N PHE A 108 0.74 0.06 21.08
CA PHE A 108 1.15 0.56 19.78
C PHE A 108 1.16 2.10 19.73
N ARG A 109 0.17 2.76 20.33
CA ARG A 109 0.08 4.22 20.41
C ARG A 109 1.13 4.80 21.36
N GLY A 110 1.29 4.20 22.55
CA GLY A 110 2.32 4.60 23.52
C GLY A 110 3.73 4.48 22.96
N GLY A 111 3.96 3.47 22.11
CA GLY A 111 5.24 3.26 21.44
C GLY A 111 5.65 4.31 20.43
N ARG A 112 4.74 5.11 19.94
CA ARG A 112 5.01 6.16 18.94
C ARG A 112 5.60 7.43 19.53
N ALA A 113 5.40 7.68 20.81
CA ALA A 113 5.82 8.90 21.48
C ALA A 113 7.28 8.87 21.93
N ALA A 114 7.88 7.69 22.09
CA ALA A 114 9.26 7.56 22.53
C ALA A 114 10.19 7.29 21.36
N PRO A 115 11.26 8.07 21.17
CA PRO A 115 12.33 7.76 20.24
C PRO A 115 12.90 6.36 20.53
N MET A 116 13.17 5.58 19.49
CA MET A 116 13.60 4.18 19.63
C MET A 116 14.89 4.07 20.45
N PHE A 117 15.78 5.04 20.33
CA PHE A 117 17.09 5.06 21.01
C PHE A 117 16.99 5.39 22.50
N ASP A 118 16.08 6.27 22.91
CA ASP A 118 15.87 6.60 24.33
C ASP A 118 15.38 5.39 25.14
N ARG A 119 14.67 4.46 24.51
CA ARG A 119 14.24 3.20 25.14
C ARG A 119 15.38 2.22 25.37
N LEU A 120 16.32 2.15 24.44
CA LEU A 120 17.50 1.30 24.58
C LEU A 120 18.38 1.79 25.70
N GLU A 121 18.58 3.10 25.82
CA GLU A 121 19.33 3.70 26.93
C GLU A 121 18.66 3.48 28.30
N ALA A 122 17.32 3.68 28.35
CA ALA A 122 16.56 3.43 29.58
C ALA A 122 16.59 1.96 30.00
N ALA A 123 16.47 1.03 29.05
CA ALA A 123 16.56 -0.41 29.32
C ALA A 123 17.97 -0.85 29.74
N THR A 124 19.02 -0.19 29.25
CA THR A 124 20.41 -0.47 29.64
C THR A 124 20.68 0.05 31.04
N LYS A 125 20.22 1.24 31.39
CA LYS A 125 20.35 1.84 32.73
C LYS A 125 19.56 1.09 33.82
N ALA A 126 18.47 0.42 33.47
CA ALA A 126 17.66 -0.38 34.40
C ALA A 126 18.27 -1.75 34.74
N LYS A 127 19.35 -2.17 34.07
CA LYS A 127 20.04 -3.46 34.27
C LYS A 127 21.39 -3.32 35.01
N ILE A 128 21.79 -2.10 35.37
CA ILE A 128 22.94 -1.78 36.21
C ILE A 128 22.44 -1.37 37.59
#